data_b23b2b6be032d37d1debdb1e297f6eeb
#
_entry.id   b23b2b6be032d37d1debdb1e297f6eeb
#
_cell.length_a   1.000
_cell.length_b   1.000
_cell.length_c   1.000
_cell.angle_alpha   90.00
_cell.angle_beta   90.00
_cell.angle_gamma   90.00
#
_symmetry.space_group_name_H-M   'P 1'
#
loop_
_entity.id
_entity.type
_entity.pdbx_description
1 polymer ?
#
loop_
_entity_poly.entity_id
_entity_poly.type
_entity_poly.pdbx_seq_one_letter_code
_entity_poly.pdbx_strand_id
1 'polypeptide(L)'
;MNITRDSLNIAVVQAESIMFDKDKCIEKATGIIRECAENGAEFVVFPELFIPGYPYGMTFGFTVGSRNEDGRKDWKQYYDNSILADGPEMNKLIETVIANQVYVSIGYSEVDCTTATLYNSNMMITPDGKTFNHRKLKPTGSERVVWGDADRDFFPVMDTPWGPVGNLICWESYMPLARVALYQKGITLYISPNTNDNPEWQDTIRHIAIEGHCYFINCDMVITKNMYPDTCNGSGEISKLPDIVCRGGSCIIDPYGHYLTEPVWDKETIIYAELDMSLPSSCKMEHDVVGHYARPDILELKINDK
;
A
#
# COMPACT_ATOMS: atom_id res chain seq x y z
N MET A 1 -13.78 -4.97 -18.69
CA MET A 1 -13.77 -5.53 -17.33
C MET A 1 -14.33 -6.94 -17.39
N ASN A 2 -13.60 -7.93 -16.92
CA ASN A 2 -14.10 -9.30 -16.86
C ASN A 2 -14.43 -9.63 -15.39
N ILE A 3 -15.60 -9.18 -14.93
CA ILE A 3 -16.12 -9.45 -13.58
C ILE A 3 -16.92 -10.75 -13.68
N THR A 4 -16.57 -11.75 -12.91
CA THR A 4 -17.20 -13.07 -12.89
C THR A 4 -17.89 -13.38 -11.56
N ARG A 5 -17.71 -12.50 -10.56
CA ARG A 5 -18.33 -12.58 -9.23
C ARG A 5 -18.90 -11.22 -8.84
N ASP A 6 -20.14 -11.20 -8.37
CA ASP A 6 -20.91 -9.99 -8.11
C ASP A 6 -20.63 -9.37 -6.72
N SER A 7 -19.98 -10.10 -5.81
CA SER A 7 -19.62 -9.59 -4.48
C SER A 7 -18.20 -9.98 -4.09
N LEU A 8 -17.55 -9.13 -3.28
CA LEU A 8 -16.24 -9.34 -2.68
C LEU A 8 -16.27 -9.01 -1.20
N ASN A 9 -15.89 -9.99 -0.35
CA ASN A 9 -15.63 -9.75 1.06
C ASN A 9 -14.17 -9.33 1.25
N ILE A 10 -13.95 -8.08 1.66
CA ILE A 10 -12.61 -7.49 1.84
C ILE A 10 -12.32 -7.20 3.31
N ALA A 11 -11.06 -7.36 3.70
CA ALA A 11 -10.52 -6.94 4.99
C ALA A 11 -9.44 -5.88 4.79
N VAL A 12 -9.55 -4.73 5.44
CA VAL A 12 -8.55 -3.65 5.44
C VAL A 12 -7.90 -3.59 6.81
N VAL A 13 -6.60 -3.82 6.86
CA VAL A 13 -5.83 -3.99 8.10
C VAL A 13 -5.22 -2.67 8.52
N GLN A 14 -5.90 -1.94 9.41
CA GLN A 14 -5.31 -0.80 10.10
C GLN A 14 -4.62 -1.30 11.37
N ALA A 15 -3.33 -1.58 11.27
CA ALA A 15 -2.58 -2.16 12.38
C ALA A 15 -1.21 -1.51 12.53
N GLU A 16 -0.70 -1.55 13.75
CA GLU A 16 0.70 -1.24 14.04
C GLU A 16 1.61 -2.31 13.42
N SER A 17 2.75 -1.90 12.91
CA SER A 17 3.84 -2.82 12.57
C SER A 17 4.65 -3.19 13.82
N ILE A 18 5.62 -4.10 13.68
CA ILE A 18 6.68 -4.31 14.68
C ILE A 18 7.94 -3.64 14.14
N MET A 19 8.19 -2.41 14.54
CA MET A 19 9.27 -1.59 14.00
C MET A 19 10.63 -2.27 14.08
N PHE A 20 11.32 -2.34 12.94
CA PHE A 20 12.68 -2.87 12.79
C PHE A 20 12.84 -4.37 13.18
N ASP A 21 11.75 -5.14 13.09
CA ASP A 21 11.75 -6.58 13.34
C ASP A 21 10.94 -7.33 12.27
N LYS A 22 11.60 -7.67 11.17
CA LYS A 22 10.95 -8.33 10.01
C LYS A 22 10.32 -9.66 10.38
N ASP A 23 10.96 -10.45 11.26
CA ASP A 23 10.49 -11.78 11.62
C ASP A 23 9.15 -11.70 12.36
N LYS A 24 9.06 -10.78 13.33
CA LYS A 24 7.79 -10.53 14.03
C LYS A 24 6.75 -9.85 13.16
N CYS A 25 7.14 -8.99 12.21
CA CYS A 25 6.21 -8.44 11.21
C CYS A 25 5.59 -9.56 10.37
N ILE A 26 6.39 -10.50 9.88
CA ILE A 26 5.94 -11.67 9.12
C ILE A 26 5.01 -12.55 9.97
N GLU A 27 5.37 -12.80 11.23
CA GLU A 27 4.51 -13.56 12.14
C GLU A 27 3.16 -12.86 12.36
N LYS A 28 3.17 -11.55 12.63
CA LYS A 28 1.94 -10.74 12.78
C LYS A 28 1.12 -10.76 11.50
N ALA A 29 1.73 -10.53 10.33
CA ALA A 29 1.05 -10.51 9.04
C ALA A 29 0.40 -11.87 8.73
N THR A 30 1.13 -12.98 8.90
CA THR A 30 0.59 -14.33 8.67
C THR A 30 -0.52 -14.69 9.63
N GLY A 31 -0.47 -14.21 10.87
CA GLY A 31 -1.55 -14.34 11.86
C GLY A 31 -2.81 -13.60 11.42
N ILE A 32 -2.68 -12.34 11.01
CA ILE A 32 -3.79 -11.51 10.52
C ILE A 32 -4.41 -12.09 9.25
N ILE A 33 -3.61 -12.60 8.30
CA ILE A 33 -4.13 -13.23 7.07
C ILE A 33 -5.04 -14.42 7.42
N ARG A 34 -4.62 -15.29 8.37
CA ARG A 34 -5.45 -16.42 8.82
C ARG A 34 -6.74 -15.95 9.49
N GLU A 35 -6.64 -15.00 10.42
CA GLU A 35 -7.80 -14.40 11.09
C GLU A 35 -8.80 -13.81 10.09
N CYS A 36 -8.33 -13.05 9.10
CA CYS A 36 -9.19 -12.48 8.06
C CYS A 36 -9.88 -13.57 7.23
N ALA A 37 -9.14 -14.61 6.83
CA ALA A 37 -9.71 -15.73 6.08
C ALA A 37 -10.76 -16.50 6.90
N GLU A 38 -10.50 -16.76 8.17
CA GLU A 38 -11.46 -17.40 9.09
C GLU A 38 -12.72 -16.57 9.28
N ASN A 39 -12.61 -15.24 9.19
CA ASN A 39 -13.75 -14.31 9.21
C ASN A 39 -14.40 -14.10 7.83
N GLY A 40 -14.02 -14.89 6.82
CA GLY A 40 -14.66 -14.90 5.50
C GLY A 40 -14.15 -13.84 4.52
N ALA A 41 -13.06 -13.16 4.82
CA ALA A 41 -12.44 -12.26 3.86
C ALA A 41 -11.81 -13.03 2.69
N GLU A 42 -12.00 -12.53 1.48
CA GLU A 42 -11.44 -13.08 0.25
C GLU A 42 -10.24 -12.26 -0.23
N PHE A 43 -10.16 -11.00 0.21
CA PHE A 43 -9.04 -10.11 -0.05
C PHE A 43 -8.63 -9.38 1.23
N VAL A 44 -7.34 -9.40 1.56
CA VAL A 44 -6.76 -8.75 2.74
C VAL A 44 -5.77 -7.67 2.31
N VAL A 45 -5.94 -6.44 2.80
CA VAL A 45 -5.11 -5.30 2.42
C VAL A 45 -4.36 -4.79 3.65
N PHE A 46 -3.03 -4.75 3.55
CA PHE A 46 -2.13 -4.19 4.56
C PHE A 46 -1.64 -2.79 4.15
N PRO A 47 -1.21 -1.96 5.12
CA PRO A 47 -0.73 -0.61 4.84
C PRO A 47 0.67 -0.58 4.20
N GLU A 48 1.08 0.63 3.83
CA GLU A 48 2.41 0.98 3.31
C GLU A 48 3.50 0.57 4.31
N LEU A 49 4.57 -0.09 3.82
CA LEU A 49 5.73 -0.47 4.62
C LEU A 49 5.38 -1.22 5.93
N PHE A 50 4.38 -2.09 5.90
CA PHE A 50 4.05 -2.91 7.07
C PHE A 50 5.26 -3.73 7.55
N ILE A 51 6.17 -4.08 6.65
CA ILE A 51 7.41 -4.79 6.94
C ILE A 51 8.61 -3.93 6.53
N PRO A 52 9.49 -3.54 7.42
CA PRO A 52 9.55 -3.70 8.87
C PRO A 52 9.01 -2.47 9.64
N GLY A 53 7.97 -1.84 9.15
CA GLY A 53 7.39 -0.60 9.67
C GLY A 53 7.86 0.63 8.90
N TYR A 54 7.03 1.67 8.92
CA TYR A 54 7.35 2.98 8.35
C TYR A 54 8.11 3.81 9.39
N PRO A 55 9.39 4.17 9.16
CA PRO A 55 10.22 4.88 10.14
C PRO A 55 9.85 6.38 10.19
N TYR A 56 8.60 6.68 10.52
CA TYR A 56 8.04 8.03 10.55
C TYR A 56 8.86 8.96 11.46
N GLY A 57 9.18 10.16 10.96
CA GLY A 57 9.97 11.15 11.71
C GLY A 57 11.47 10.89 11.75
N MET A 58 11.97 9.83 11.12
CA MET A 58 13.39 9.53 11.03
C MET A 58 13.98 9.98 9.70
N THR A 59 15.10 10.67 9.74
CA THR A 59 15.97 10.93 8.59
C THR A 59 17.29 10.16 8.69
N PHE A 60 17.43 9.31 9.70
CA PHE A 60 18.68 8.57 10.00
C PHE A 60 19.87 9.52 10.15
N GLY A 61 19.63 10.69 10.72
CA GLY A 61 20.65 11.72 10.92
C GLY A 61 21.18 12.38 9.64
N PHE A 62 20.50 12.18 8.50
CA PHE A 62 20.86 12.88 7.27
C PHE A 62 20.44 14.34 7.33
N THR A 63 21.40 15.23 7.14
CA THR A 63 21.19 16.64 6.86
C THR A 63 22.03 17.04 5.65
N VAL A 64 21.65 18.11 4.95
CA VAL A 64 22.38 18.54 3.76
C VAL A 64 23.87 18.74 4.09
N GLY A 65 24.73 18.00 3.41
CA GLY A 65 26.19 18.04 3.56
C GLY A 65 26.75 17.33 4.82
N SER A 66 25.91 16.75 5.68
CA SER A 66 26.33 16.10 6.92
C SER A 66 25.72 14.71 7.08
N ARG A 67 26.43 13.87 7.83
CA ARG A 67 26.02 12.51 8.23
C ARG A 67 26.57 12.25 9.61
N ASN A 68 25.89 11.42 10.41
CA ASN A 68 26.40 10.98 11.71
C ASN A 68 26.51 9.46 11.79
N GLU A 69 27.35 8.98 12.71
CA GLU A 69 27.67 7.56 12.85
C GLU A 69 26.48 6.78 13.42
N ASP A 70 25.74 7.39 14.34
CA ASP A 70 24.59 6.72 14.99
C ASP A 70 23.42 6.59 14.02
N GLY A 71 23.16 7.60 13.18
CA GLY A 71 22.18 7.49 12.11
C GLY A 71 22.50 6.38 11.09
N ARG A 72 23.79 6.12 10.83
CA ARG A 72 24.19 4.98 10.00
C ARG A 72 23.87 3.63 10.65
N LYS A 73 23.98 3.51 11.99
CA LYS A 73 23.62 2.30 12.72
C LYS A 73 22.11 2.06 12.64
N ASP A 74 21.31 3.10 12.86
CA ASP A 74 19.86 3.03 12.76
C ASP A 74 19.42 2.65 11.34
N TRP A 75 20.02 3.29 10.32
CA TRP A 75 19.76 2.94 8.92
C TRP A 75 20.15 1.48 8.61
N LYS A 76 21.30 1.02 9.12
CA LYS A 76 21.76 -0.36 8.95
C LYS A 76 20.78 -1.36 9.58
N GLN A 77 20.24 -1.04 10.75
CA GLN A 77 19.21 -1.86 11.41
C GLN A 77 17.93 -1.92 10.55
N TYR A 78 17.51 -0.80 9.97
CA TYR A 78 16.36 -0.78 9.06
C TYR A 78 16.62 -1.61 7.80
N TYR A 79 17.80 -1.44 7.21
CA TYR A 79 18.24 -2.20 6.03
C TYR A 79 18.22 -3.71 6.28
N ASP A 80 18.78 -4.17 7.40
CA ASP A 80 18.85 -5.59 7.74
C ASP A 80 17.46 -6.22 8.01
N ASN A 81 16.48 -5.38 8.30
CA ASN A 81 15.09 -5.77 8.49
C ASN A 81 14.22 -5.55 7.24
N SER A 82 14.76 -4.97 6.16
CA SER A 82 14.12 -4.96 4.85
C SER A 82 14.24 -6.33 4.18
N ILE A 83 13.30 -6.70 3.30
CA ILE A 83 13.22 -8.07 2.75
C ILE A 83 13.37 -8.09 1.23
N LEU A 84 13.79 -9.22 0.69
CA LEU A 84 13.82 -9.48 -0.76
C LEU A 84 12.42 -9.79 -1.26
N ALA A 85 12.09 -9.36 -2.49
CA ALA A 85 10.82 -9.65 -3.15
C ALA A 85 10.57 -11.17 -3.39
N ASP A 86 11.65 -11.94 -3.49
CA ASP A 86 11.68 -13.40 -3.68
C ASP A 86 12.40 -14.13 -2.54
N GLY A 87 12.55 -13.45 -1.37
CA GLY A 87 13.24 -13.99 -0.21
C GLY A 87 12.39 -14.94 0.65
N PRO A 88 13.01 -15.56 1.67
CA PRO A 88 12.33 -16.52 2.53
C PRO A 88 11.16 -15.90 3.32
N GLU A 89 11.25 -14.62 3.70
CA GLU A 89 10.19 -13.91 4.39
C GLU A 89 8.95 -13.74 3.48
N MET A 90 9.16 -13.32 2.23
CA MET A 90 8.08 -13.19 1.24
C MET A 90 7.48 -14.55 0.90
N ASN A 91 8.31 -15.59 0.76
CA ASN A 91 7.84 -16.96 0.51
C ASN A 91 6.92 -17.46 1.63
N LYS A 92 7.20 -17.15 2.89
CA LYS A 92 6.32 -17.50 4.02
C LYS A 92 4.96 -16.81 3.94
N LEU A 93 4.91 -15.57 3.47
CA LEU A 93 3.64 -14.87 3.19
C LEU A 93 2.88 -15.56 2.05
N ILE A 94 3.56 -15.85 0.93
CA ILE A 94 2.97 -16.53 -0.23
C ILE A 94 2.38 -17.91 0.19
N GLU A 95 3.13 -18.69 0.95
CA GLU A 95 2.65 -19.98 1.48
C GLU A 95 1.40 -19.82 2.34
N THR A 96 1.36 -18.76 3.18
CA THR A 96 0.20 -18.44 4.01
C THR A 96 -1.01 -18.05 3.15
N VAL A 97 -0.81 -17.25 2.11
CA VAL A 97 -1.85 -16.84 1.16
C VAL A 97 -2.44 -18.06 0.43
N ILE A 98 -1.59 -18.94 -0.09
CA ILE A 98 -2.00 -20.18 -0.73
C ILE A 98 -2.80 -21.08 0.22
N ALA A 99 -2.30 -21.26 1.45
CA ALA A 99 -2.95 -22.12 2.45
C ALA A 99 -4.35 -21.63 2.86
N ASN A 100 -4.57 -20.32 2.85
CA ASN A 100 -5.84 -19.71 3.22
C ASN A 100 -6.72 -19.32 2.02
N GLN A 101 -6.26 -19.50 0.79
CA GLN A 101 -6.99 -19.24 -0.46
C GLN A 101 -7.56 -17.81 -0.54
N VAL A 102 -6.80 -16.81 -0.08
CA VAL A 102 -7.17 -15.39 -0.12
C VAL A 102 -6.25 -14.60 -1.04
N TYR A 103 -6.70 -13.45 -1.51
CA TYR A 103 -5.85 -12.44 -2.14
C TYR A 103 -5.24 -11.55 -1.07
N VAL A 104 -4.00 -11.12 -1.23
CA VAL A 104 -3.33 -10.21 -0.28
C VAL A 104 -2.65 -9.07 -1.01
N SER A 105 -2.70 -7.86 -0.45
CA SER A 105 -1.85 -6.73 -0.80
C SER A 105 -1.10 -6.29 0.46
N ILE A 106 0.24 -6.24 0.42
CA ILE A 106 1.07 -5.92 1.59
C ILE A 106 2.24 -5.02 1.24
N GLY A 107 2.37 -3.90 1.99
CA GLY A 107 3.50 -2.97 1.87
C GLY A 107 4.75 -3.45 2.61
N TYR A 108 5.92 -3.27 2.00
CA TYR A 108 7.19 -3.65 2.60
C TYR A 108 8.37 -2.81 2.08
N SER A 109 9.43 -2.74 2.88
CA SER A 109 10.72 -2.21 2.43
C SER A 109 11.47 -3.31 1.68
N GLU A 110 11.57 -3.16 0.36
CA GLU A 110 12.25 -4.10 -0.52
C GLU A 110 13.74 -3.79 -0.59
N VAL A 111 14.56 -4.83 -0.47
CA VAL A 111 15.99 -4.76 -0.74
C VAL A 111 16.26 -5.30 -2.15
N ASP A 112 16.96 -4.55 -2.98
CA ASP A 112 17.51 -5.07 -4.24
C ASP A 112 18.85 -5.78 -3.96
N CYS A 113 18.89 -7.08 -4.26
CA CYS A 113 20.06 -7.92 -3.97
C CYS A 113 21.33 -7.54 -4.76
N THR A 114 21.19 -6.82 -5.87
CA THR A 114 22.32 -6.44 -6.74
C THR A 114 22.93 -5.11 -6.33
N THR A 115 22.08 -4.12 -6.07
CA THR A 115 22.49 -2.74 -5.82
C THR A 115 22.49 -2.36 -4.35
N ALA A 116 21.88 -3.20 -3.48
CA ALA A 116 21.58 -2.90 -2.09
C ALA A 116 20.69 -1.65 -1.90
N THR A 117 19.99 -1.22 -2.95
CA THR A 117 19.02 -0.12 -2.87
C THR A 117 17.78 -0.62 -2.16
N LEU A 118 17.21 0.22 -1.28
CA LEU A 118 15.89 -0.01 -0.71
C LEU A 118 14.82 0.62 -1.60
N TYR A 119 13.67 -0.06 -1.72
CA TYR A 119 12.48 0.45 -2.37
C TYR A 119 11.27 0.36 -1.44
N ASN A 120 10.41 1.35 -1.49
CA ASN A 120 9.10 1.27 -0.88
C ASN A 120 8.18 0.51 -1.84
N SER A 121 7.81 -0.70 -1.48
CA SER A 121 7.14 -1.63 -2.38
C SER A 121 5.84 -2.16 -1.79
N ASN A 122 4.92 -2.51 -2.68
CA ASN A 122 3.69 -3.22 -2.35
C ASN A 122 3.57 -4.49 -3.19
N MET A 123 3.42 -5.62 -2.52
CA MET A 123 3.24 -6.93 -3.15
C MET A 123 1.77 -7.32 -3.15
N MET A 124 1.20 -7.60 -4.32
CA MET A 124 -0.09 -8.26 -4.43
C MET A 124 0.14 -9.74 -4.74
N ILE A 125 -0.58 -10.62 -4.02
CA ILE A 125 -0.41 -12.08 -4.07
C ILE A 125 -1.77 -12.72 -4.31
N THR A 126 -1.84 -13.60 -5.30
CA THR A 126 -3.06 -14.37 -5.60
C THR A 126 -3.14 -15.69 -4.79
N PRO A 127 -4.32 -16.31 -4.66
CA PRO A 127 -4.48 -17.60 -3.98
C PRO A 127 -3.66 -18.76 -4.56
N ASP A 128 -3.25 -18.65 -5.84
CA ASP A 128 -2.36 -19.62 -6.49
C ASP A 128 -0.88 -19.25 -6.38
N GLY A 129 -0.55 -18.19 -5.61
CA GLY A 129 0.83 -17.78 -5.29
C GLY A 129 1.50 -16.91 -6.35
N LYS A 130 0.78 -16.44 -7.38
CA LYS A 130 1.36 -15.45 -8.30
C LYS A 130 1.52 -14.10 -7.60
N THR A 131 2.58 -13.40 -7.95
CA THR A 131 2.96 -12.12 -7.33
C THR A 131 3.01 -10.99 -8.34
N PHE A 132 2.62 -9.79 -7.87
CA PHE A 132 2.62 -8.54 -8.64
C PHE A 132 3.25 -7.48 -7.75
N ASN A 133 4.52 -7.15 -7.99
CA ASN A 133 5.26 -6.21 -7.18
C ASN A 133 5.21 -4.81 -7.79
N HIS A 134 4.83 -3.81 -6.99
CA HIS A 134 4.90 -2.40 -7.36
C HIS A 134 5.89 -1.67 -6.46
N ARG A 135 6.94 -1.11 -7.03
CA ARG A 135 7.84 -0.17 -6.36
C ARG A 135 7.29 1.24 -6.50
N LYS A 136 7.25 2.00 -5.40
CA LYS A 136 6.80 3.40 -5.40
C LYS A 136 7.57 4.20 -6.44
N LEU A 137 6.86 4.80 -7.41
CA LEU A 137 7.49 5.52 -8.54
C LEU A 137 8.42 6.61 -8.05
N LYS A 138 7.99 7.34 -7.01
CA LYS A 138 8.74 8.44 -6.43
C LYS A 138 8.51 8.51 -4.93
N PRO A 139 9.50 8.20 -4.10
CA PRO A 139 9.42 8.42 -2.67
C PRO A 139 9.14 9.89 -2.34
N THR A 140 8.30 10.13 -1.33
CA THR A 140 7.79 11.45 -0.98
C THR A 140 8.78 12.21 -0.10
N GLY A 141 9.18 13.42 -0.49
CA GLY A 141 9.96 14.31 0.37
C GLY A 141 11.23 13.66 0.93
N SER A 142 11.31 13.51 2.25
CA SER A 142 12.44 12.91 2.97
C SER A 142 12.55 11.39 2.83
N GLU A 143 11.51 10.70 2.35
CA GLU A 143 11.58 9.26 2.03
C GLU A 143 12.75 8.95 1.07
N ARG A 144 13.13 9.91 0.22
CA ARG A 144 14.27 9.80 -0.73
C ARG A 144 15.62 9.61 -0.07
N VAL A 145 15.71 9.83 1.23
CA VAL A 145 16.91 9.51 2.01
C VAL A 145 17.06 8.00 2.19
N VAL A 146 15.95 7.28 2.15
CA VAL A 146 15.88 5.83 2.44
C VAL A 146 15.67 5.03 1.17
N TRP A 147 14.66 5.37 0.37
CA TRP A 147 14.21 4.58 -0.77
C TRP A 147 14.53 5.22 -2.10
N GLY A 148 14.87 4.38 -3.08
CA GLY A 148 15.05 4.75 -4.48
C GLY A 148 13.75 4.89 -5.24
N ASP A 149 13.82 5.56 -6.40
CA ASP A 149 12.74 5.62 -7.39
C ASP A 149 12.54 4.25 -8.04
N ALA A 150 11.29 3.89 -8.36
CA ALA A 150 11.02 2.66 -9.13
C ALA A 150 11.78 2.64 -10.46
N ASP A 151 12.30 1.48 -10.81
CA ASP A 151 13.15 1.28 -12.00
C ASP A 151 12.58 0.28 -13.00
N ARG A 152 11.51 -0.44 -12.64
CA ARG A 152 10.90 -1.51 -13.46
C ARG A 152 9.47 -1.81 -13.04
N ASP A 153 8.78 -2.64 -13.82
CA ASP A 153 7.46 -3.22 -13.53
C ASP A 153 6.40 -2.18 -13.17
N PHE A 154 6.31 -1.12 -14.00
CA PHE A 154 5.41 -0.01 -13.74
C PHE A 154 3.94 -0.40 -13.86
N PHE A 155 3.17 -0.07 -12.83
CA PHE A 155 1.72 -0.27 -12.78
C PHE A 155 1.27 -1.71 -12.98
N PRO A 156 1.77 -2.68 -12.20
CA PRO A 156 1.29 -4.05 -12.26
C PRO A 156 -0.20 -4.07 -11.91
N VAL A 157 -0.94 -4.92 -12.62
CA VAL A 157 -2.37 -5.15 -12.38
C VAL A 157 -2.58 -6.64 -12.19
N MET A 158 -3.27 -6.99 -11.11
CA MET A 158 -3.62 -8.35 -10.76
C MET A 158 -5.04 -8.66 -11.24
N ASP A 159 -5.18 -9.66 -12.11
CA ASP A 159 -6.49 -10.15 -12.53
C ASP A 159 -7.15 -10.93 -11.39
N THR A 160 -8.42 -10.60 -11.12
CA THR A 160 -9.22 -11.27 -10.08
C THR A 160 -10.64 -11.58 -10.61
N PRO A 161 -11.42 -12.45 -9.94
CA PRO A 161 -12.81 -12.68 -10.29
C PRO A 161 -13.70 -11.42 -10.24
N TRP A 162 -13.25 -10.41 -9.54
CA TRP A 162 -13.95 -9.11 -9.35
C TRP A 162 -13.45 -8.02 -10.31
N GLY A 163 -12.64 -8.40 -11.28
CA GLY A 163 -11.99 -7.52 -12.23
C GLY A 163 -10.53 -7.20 -11.86
N PRO A 164 -9.85 -6.38 -12.67
CA PRO A 164 -8.46 -6.02 -12.45
C PRO A 164 -8.27 -5.16 -11.20
N VAL A 165 -7.22 -5.44 -10.44
CA VAL A 165 -6.83 -4.70 -9.22
C VAL A 165 -5.47 -4.05 -9.44
N GLY A 166 -5.38 -2.75 -9.19
CA GLY A 166 -4.13 -2.00 -9.23
C GLY A 166 -3.86 -1.29 -7.92
N ASN A 167 -2.61 -0.90 -7.71
CA ASN A 167 -2.24 -0.12 -6.52
C ASN A 167 -1.31 1.05 -6.87
N LEU A 168 -1.43 2.12 -6.08
CA LEU A 168 -0.44 3.19 -5.96
C LEU A 168 -0.21 3.47 -4.48
N ILE A 169 1.05 3.65 -4.11
CA ILE A 169 1.46 3.78 -2.71
C ILE A 169 1.35 5.24 -2.28
N CYS A 170 0.45 5.53 -1.34
CA CYS A 170 0.34 6.82 -0.66
C CYS A 170 0.21 8.01 -1.65
N TRP A 171 1.08 9.00 -1.56
CA TRP A 171 1.07 10.22 -2.38
C TRP A 171 1.36 10.01 -3.88
N GLU A 172 1.71 8.80 -4.33
CA GLU A 172 1.65 8.50 -5.77
C GLU A 172 0.28 8.75 -6.34
N SER A 173 -0.78 8.57 -5.53
CA SER A 173 -2.16 8.83 -5.93
C SER A 173 -2.43 10.31 -6.26
N TYR A 174 -1.55 11.24 -5.88
CA TYR A 174 -1.59 12.63 -6.37
C TYR A 174 -1.05 12.80 -7.80
N MET A 175 -0.42 11.77 -8.39
CA MET A 175 0.09 11.82 -9.76
C MET A 175 -1.03 11.52 -10.76
N PRO A 176 -1.62 12.50 -11.49
CA PRO A 176 -2.78 12.26 -12.36
C PRO A 176 -2.50 11.22 -13.45
N LEU A 177 -1.32 11.27 -14.07
CA LEU A 177 -0.94 10.33 -15.13
C LEU A 177 -0.77 8.90 -14.63
N ALA A 178 -0.32 8.71 -13.38
CA ALA A 178 -0.22 7.39 -12.76
C ALA A 178 -1.61 6.77 -12.55
N ARG A 179 -2.59 7.58 -12.11
CA ARG A 179 -3.98 7.12 -12.01
C ARG A 179 -4.55 6.73 -13.37
N VAL A 180 -4.34 7.58 -14.40
CA VAL A 180 -4.80 7.28 -15.78
C VAL A 180 -4.19 5.99 -16.29
N ALA A 181 -2.92 5.70 -15.99
CA ALA A 181 -2.27 4.43 -16.35
C ALA A 181 -3.01 3.21 -15.78
N LEU A 182 -3.48 3.28 -14.55
CA LEU A 182 -4.29 2.23 -13.94
C LEU A 182 -5.70 2.17 -14.53
N TYR A 183 -6.35 3.32 -14.74
CA TYR A 183 -7.69 3.35 -15.34
C TYR A 183 -7.71 2.77 -16.75
N GLN A 184 -6.68 3.02 -17.58
CA GLN A 184 -6.53 2.42 -18.90
C GLN A 184 -6.39 0.89 -18.86
N LYS A 185 -5.92 0.34 -17.74
CA LYS A 185 -5.88 -1.11 -17.51
C LYS A 185 -7.21 -1.66 -16.97
N GLY A 186 -8.22 -0.82 -16.81
CA GLY A 186 -9.59 -1.20 -16.49
C GLY A 186 -9.81 -1.64 -15.05
N ILE A 187 -9.04 -1.12 -14.10
CA ILE A 187 -9.15 -1.53 -12.69
C ILE A 187 -10.55 -1.31 -12.15
N THR A 188 -10.98 -2.22 -11.29
CA THR A 188 -12.25 -2.16 -10.53
C THR A 188 -12.01 -1.85 -9.06
N LEU A 189 -10.82 -2.21 -8.55
CA LEU A 189 -10.34 -1.89 -7.22
C LEU A 189 -9.01 -1.13 -7.33
N TYR A 190 -8.95 -0.01 -6.65
CA TYR A 190 -7.76 0.80 -6.46
C TYR A 190 -7.28 0.63 -5.03
N ILE A 191 -6.20 -0.13 -4.83
CA ILE A 191 -5.60 -0.32 -3.52
C ILE A 191 -4.62 0.83 -3.25
N SER A 192 -4.77 1.50 -2.12
CA SER A 192 -3.89 2.58 -1.68
C SER A 192 -3.36 2.29 -0.28
N PRO A 193 -2.20 1.61 -0.19
CA PRO A 193 -1.50 1.46 1.07
C PRO A 193 -0.86 2.79 1.45
N ASN A 194 -1.07 3.23 2.69
CA ASN A 194 -0.69 4.56 3.16
C ASN A 194 -0.04 4.54 4.55
N THR A 195 0.63 5.65 4.83
CA THR A 195 0.99 6.13 6.16
C THR A 195 0.77 7.65 6.16
N ASN A 196 -0.50 8.06 6.16
CA ASN A 196 -0.91 9.44 5.93
C ASN A 196 -2.22 9.77 6.64
N ASP A 197 -2.15 10.45 7.78
CA ASP A 197 -3.30 10.85 8.58
C ASP A 197 -3.79 12.29 8.31
N ASN A 198 -3.41 12.87 7.17
CA ASN A 198 -3.84 14.21 6.78
C ASN A 198 -5.35 14.21 6.44
N PRO A 199 -6.18 15.04 7.10
CA PRO A 199 -7.62 15.11 6.83
C PRO A 199 -7.96 15.43 5.35
N GLU A 200 -7.18 16.29 4.69
CA GLU A 200 -7.40 16.64 3.28
C GLU A 200 -7.20 15.46 2.31
N TRP A 201 -6.53 14.41 2.77
CA TRP A 201 -6.40 13.16 2.03
C TRP A 201 -7.76 12.51 1.76
N GLN A 202 -8.69 12.62 2.70
CA GLN A 202 -10.04 12.03 2.57
C GLN A 202 -10.82 12.65 1.39
N ASP A 203 -10.66 13.96 1.13
CA ASP A 203 -11.28 14.60 -0.04
C ASP A 203 -10.65 14.11 -1.34
N THR A 204 -9.33 13.92 -1.35
CA THR A 204 -8.58 13.42 -2.51
C THR A 204 -9.01 12.02 -2.91
N ILE A 205 -9.10 11.09 -1.97
CA ILE A 205 -9.42 9.69 -2.26
C ILE A 205 -10.88 9.51 -2.71
N ARG A 206 -11.80 10.31 -2.21
CA ARG A 206 -13.17 10.36 -2.71
C ARG A 206 -13.22 10.83 -4.17
N HIS A 207 -12.45 11.88 -4.50
CA HIS A 207 -12.34 12.33 -5.89
C HIS A 207 -11.77 11.24 -6.80
N ILE A 208 -10.75 10.50 -6.37
CA ILE A 208 -10.12 9.43 -7.16
C ILE A 208 -11.12 8.29 -7.43
N ALA A 209 -11.93 7.91 -6.44
CA ALA A 209 -12.96 6.90 -6.60
C ALA A 209 -13.99 7.30 -7.67
N ILE A 210 -14.44 8.56 -7.65
CA ILE A 210 -15.37 9.14 -8.66
C ILE A 210 -14.69 9.22 -10.02
N GLU A 211 -13.45 9.73 -10.09
CA GLU A 211 -12.70 9.91 -11.35
C GLU A 211 -12.53 8.57 -12.09
N GLY A 212 -12.13 7.53 -11.36
CA GLY A 212 -11.85 6.20 -11.92
C GLY A 212 -13.08 5.29 -12.02
N HIS A 213 -14.19 5.63 -11.37
CA HIS A 213 -15.33 4.75 -11.14
C HIS A 213 -14.88 3.34 -10.73
N CYS A 214 -14.07 3.29 -9.67
CA CYS A 214 -13.58 2.08 -9.04
C CYS A 214 -13.70 2.20 -7.51
N TYR A 215 -13.76 1.08 -6.81
CA TYR A 215 -13.62 1.11 -5.36
C TYR A 215 -12.23 1.64 -4.99
N PHE A 216 -12.18 2.56 -4.03
CA PHE A 216 -10.92 3.02 -3.46
C PHE A 216 -10.75 2.45 -2.05
N ILE A 217 -9.70 1.65 -1.89
CA ILE A 217 -9.38 0.95 -0.64
C ILE A 217 -8.21 1.69 0.01
N ASN A 218 -8.52 2.56 0.96
CA ASN A 218 -7.53 3.30 1.74
C ASN A 218 -7.11 2.48 2.95
N CYS A 219 -5.85 2.07 3.00
CA CYS A 219 -5.31 1.28 4.09
C CYS A 219 -4.14 2.02 4.73
N ASP A 220 -4.38 2.59 5.90
CA ASP A 220 -3.40 3.36 6.67
C ASP A 220 -2.85 2.59 7.86
N MET A 221 -1.59 2.88 8.21
CA MET A 221 -0.95 2.37 9.42
C MET A 221 -1.29 3.26 10.63
N VAL A 222 -1.49 2.66 11.78
CA VAL A 222 -1.39 3.37 13.06
C VAL A 222 0.05 3.29 13.55
N ILE A 223 0.64 4.41 13.93
CA ILE A 223 2.00 4.47 14.46
C ILE A 223 1.99 5.20 15.80
N THR A 224 2.50 4.54 16.82
CA THR A 224 2.77 5.15 18.11
C THR A 224 4.27 5.20 18.38
N LYS A 225 4.69 6.16 19.21
CA LYS A 225 6.08 6.32 19.60
C LYS A 225 6.67 5.05 20.24
N ASN A 226 5.84 4.30 20.95
CA ASN A 226 6.24 3.08 21.65
C ASN A 226 6.58 1.91 20.72
N MET A 227 6.26 2.01 19.42
CA MET A 227 6.63 0.98 18.43
C MET A 227 8.12 0.98 18.10
N TYR A 228 8.81 2.09 18.35
CA TYR A 228 10.24 2.20 18.05
C TYR A 228 11.07 1.44 19.10
N PRO A 229 12.01 0.58 18.67
CA PRO A 229 12.86 -0.15 19.61
C PRO A 229 13.83 0.80 20.31
N ASP A 230 14.13 0.54 21.57
CA ASP A 230 15.09 1.31 22.38
C ASP A 230 16.49 1.40 21.74
N THR A 231 16.83 0.43 20.89
CA THR A 231 18.09 0.39 20.14
C THR A 231 18.16 1.41 19.01
N CYS A 232 17.05 1.99 18.60
CA CYS A 232 16.93 2.95 17.47
C CYS A 232 16.89 4.39 18.03
N ASN A 233 18.02 4.90 18.49
CA ASN A 233 18.07 6.20 19.17
C ASN A 233 19.22 7.13 18.69
N GLY A 234 19.83 6.78 17.54
CA GLY A 234 21.07 7.42 17.15
C GLY A 234 21.02 8.91 16.86
N SER A 235 19.91 9.40 16.32
CA SER A 235 19.78 10.83 15.95
C SER A 235 18.99 11.65 16.96
N GLY A 236 18.38 11.05 17.99
CA GLY A 236 17.47 11.70 18.92
C GLY A 236 16.17 12.20 18.27
N GLU A 237 15.87 11.73 17.06
CA GLU A 237 14.67 12.11 16.30
C GLU A 237 13.41 11.56 16.94
N ILE A 238 13.42 10.27 17.35
CA ILE A 238 12.28 9.58 17.97
C ILE A 238 11.85 10.28 19.27
N SER A 239 12.78 10.80 20.06
CA SER A 239 12.46 11.47 21.32
C SER A 239 11.56 12.69 21.14
N LYS A 240 11.55 13.30 19.96
CA LYS A 240 10.77 14.49 19.60
C LYS A 240 9.39 14.17 19.03
N LEU A 241 9.10 12.90 18.75
CA LEU A 241 7.81 12.47 18.20
C LEU A 241 6.70 12.61 19.26
N PRO A 242 5.47 12.90 18.83
CA PRO A 242 4.29 12.80 19.69
C PRO A 242 4.02 11.33 20.07
N ASP A 243 3.17 11.09 21.06
CA ASP A 243 2.81 9.72 21.46
C ASP A 243 2.09 8.98 20.34
N ILE A 244 1.16 9.64 19.64
CA ILE A 244 0.52 9.15 18.40
C ILE A 244 1.22 9.85 17.24
N VAL A 245 1.89 9.08 16.40
CA VAL A 245 2.72 9.56 15.29
C VAL A 245 1.95 9.55 13.97
N CYS A 246 1.11 8.53 13.76
CA CYS A 246 0.16 8.43 12.65
C CYS A 246 -1.13 7.80 13.16
N ARG A 247 -2.26 8.45 12.87
CA ARG A 247 -3.55 8.13 13.45
C ARG A 247 -4.33 7.03 12.74
N GLY A 248 -3.88 6.59 11.56
CA GLY A 248 -4.65 5.76 10.67
C GLY A 248 -5.54 6.58 9.75
N GLY A 249 -6.78 6.18 9.53
CA GLY A 249 -7.73 6.82 8.61
C GLY A 249 -8.17 5.88 7.50
N SER A 250 -7.98 4.56 7.72
CA SER A 250 -8.42 3.54 6.75
C SER A 250 -9.92 3.59 6.54
N CYS A 251 -10.33 3.47 5.28
CA CYS A 251 -11.72 3.49 4.85
C CYS A 251 -11.88 2.81 3.49
N ILE A 252 -13.13 2.54 3.13
CA ILE A 252 -13.50 2.03 1.81
C ILE A 252 -14.49 3.01 1.18
N ILE A 253 -14.22 3.40 -0.07
CA ILE A 253 -15.04 4.33 -0.83
C ILE A 253 -15.58 3.62 -2.07
N ASP A 254 -16.88 3.77 -2.31
CA ASP A 254 -17.55 3.20 -3.48
C ASP A 254 -17.25 3.99 -4.78
N PRO A 255 -17.55 3.44 -5.96
CA PRO A 255 -17.30 4.13 -7.24
C PRO A 255 -18.05 5.45 -7.44
N TYR A 256 -19.01 5.80 -6.60
CA TYR A 256 -19.72 7.09 -6.56
C TYR A 256 -19.12 8.10 -5.58
N GLY A 257 -18.06 7.72 -4.85
CA GLY A 257 -17.39 8.56 -3.87
C GLY A 257 -18.03 8.60 -2.49
N HIS A 258 -18.93 7.64 -2.17
CA HIS A 258 -19.50 7.51 -0.85
C HIS A 258 -18.64 6.59 0.01
N TYR A 259 -18.54 6.89 1.30
CA TYR A 259 -17.93 5.97 2.23
C TYR A 259 -18.82 4.73 2.42
N LEU A 260 -18.31 3.57 2.05
CA LEU A 260 -18.91 2.29 2.45
C LEU A 260 -18.53 1.99 3.91
N THR A 261 -17.31 2.35 4.29
CA THR A 261 -16.85 2.38 5.68
C THR A 261 -16.17 3.73 5.93
N GLU A 262 -16.62 4.42 6.98
CA GLU A 262 -16.05 5.71 7.39
C GLU A 262 -14.58 5.57 7.84
N PRO A 263 -13.76 6.64 7.73
CA PRO A 263 -12.38 6.62 8.21
C PRO A 263 -12.29 6.26 9.70
N VAL A 264 -11.45 5.28 10.03
CA VAL A 264 -11.21 4.87 11.42
C VAL A 264 -9.92 5.47 11.91
N TRP A 265 -9.95 6.13 13.06
CA TRP A 265 -8.83 6.86 13.63
C TRP A 265 -8.40 6.32 14.98
N ASP A 266 -7.10 6.51 15.31
CA ASP A 266 -6.51 6.38 16.65
C ASP A 266 -6.60 4.98 17.27
N LYS A 267 -6.75 3.93 16.47
CA LYS A 267 -6.79 2.54 16.99
C LYS A 267 -6.40 1.52 15.93
N GLU A 268 -5.85 0.39 16.36
CA GLU A 268 -5.76 -0.81 15.55
C GLU A 268 -7.16 -1.40 15.32
N THR A 269 -7.42 -1.82 14.09
CA THR A 269 -8.66 -2.52 13.73
C THR A 269 -8.50 -3.24 12.40
N ILE A 270 -9.32 -4.25 12.16
CA ILE A 270 -9.54 -4.82 10.84
C ILE A 270 -10.95 -4.42 10.40
N ILE A 271 -11.05 -3.71 9.29
CA ILE A 271 -12.31 -3.25 8.71
C ILE A 271 -12.77 -4.31 7.71
N TYR A 272 -13.94 -4.89 7.92
CA TYR A 272 -14.57 -5.84 7.01
C TYR A 272 -15.71 -5.17 6.26
N ALA A 273 -15.82 -5.44 4.96
CA ALA A 273 -16.92 -4.98 4.13
C ALA A 273 -17.20 -5.95 2.99
N GLU A 274 -18.46 -5.98 2.54
CA GLU A 274 -18.89 -6.62 1.30
C GLU A 274 -19.06 -5.55 0.22
N LEU A 275 -18.37 -5.72 -0.92
CA LEU A 275 -18.40 -4.82 -2.07
C LEU A 275 -19.34 -5.37 -3.13
N ASP A 276 -20.28 -4.54 -3.63
CA ASP A 276 -21.11 -4.84 -4.79
C ASP A 276 -20.32 -4.57 -6.08
N MET A 277 -19.84 -5.62 -6.71
CA MET A 277 -19.00 -5.52 -7.91
C MET A 277 -19.76 -5.19 -9.20
N SER A 278 -21.07 -4.97 -9.13
CA SER A 278 -21.86 -4.41 -10.24
C SER A 278 -21.65 -2.90 -10.39
N LEU A 279 -21.28 -2.19 -9.32
CA LEU A 279 -21.15 -0.73 -9.31
C LEU A 279 -20.08 -0.20 -10.27
N PRO A 280 -18.84 -0.73 -10.35
CA PRO A 280 -17.81 -0.20 -11.24
C PRO A 280 -18.22 -0.15 -12.72
N SER A 281 -19.10 -1.06 -13.16
CA SER A 281 -19.60 -1.08 -14.52
C SER A 281 -20.78 -0.13 -14.72
N SER A 282 -21.69 -0.06 -13.74
CA SER A 282 -22.90 0.78 -13.83
C SER A 282 -22.59 2.27 -13.80
N CYS A 283 -21.61 2.68 -12.98
CA CYS A 283 -21.16 4.08 -12.89
C CYS A 283 -20.63 4.65 -14.20
N LYS A 284 -20.04 3.82 -15.07
CA LYS A 284 -19.46 4.25 -16.35
C LYS A 284 -20.47 4.76 -17.36
N MET A 285 -21.75 4.57 -17.12
CA MET A 285 -22.81 5.20 -17.89
C MET A 285 -22.76 6.74 -17.76
N GLU A 286 -22.41 7.24 -16.58
CA GLU A 286 -22.38 8.67 -16.30
C GLU A 286 -21.06 9.31 -16.75
N HIS A 287 -19.96 8.64 -16.45
CA HIS A 287 -18.62 9.14 -16.67
C HIS A 287 -17.63 7.99 -16.88
N ASP A 288 -16.77 8.09 -17.90
CA ASP A 288 -15.73 7.12 -18.21
C ASP A 288 -14.51 7.83 -18.78
N VAL A 289 -13.56 8.16 -17.90
CA VAL A 289 -12.36 8.97 -18.26
C VAL A 289 -11.44 8.32 -19.29
N VAL A 290 -11.53 7.01 -19.48
CA VAL A 290 -10.68 6.26 -20.43
C VAL A 290 -11.46 5.62 -21.57
N GLY A 291 -12.78 5.78 -21.60
CA GLY A 291 -13.68 5.32 -22.64
C GLY A 291 -14.34 6.46 -23.39
N HIS A 292 -15.66 6.67 -23.21
CA HIS A 292 -16.41 7.65 -24.00
C HIS A 292 -16.05 9.12 -23.69
N TYR A 293 -15.42 9.43 -22.55
CA TYR A 293 -14.83 10.76 -22.27
C TYR A 293 -13.37 10.88 -22.71
N ALA A 294 -12.73 9.81 -23.14
CA ALA A 294 -11.37 9.87 -23.66
C ALA A 294 -11.31 10.53 -25.04
N ARG A 295 -10.24 11.27 -25.27
CA ARG A 295 -9.94 11.92 -26.56
C ARG A 295 -8.53 11.50 -26.99
N PRO A 296 -8.33 10.21 -27.40
CA PRO A 296 -7.02 9.69 -27.80
C PRO A 296 -6.48 10.36 -29.08
N ASP A 297 -7.34 11.04 -29.83
CA ASP A 297 -6.98 11.90 -30.94
C ASP A 297 -6.28 13.21 -30.52
N ILE A 298 -6.38 13.59 -29.23
CA ILE A 298 -5.82 14.82 -28.66
C ILE A 298 -4.80 14.52 -27.55
N LEU A 299 -5.09 13.54 -26.68
CA LEU A 299 -4.33 13.22 -25.50
C LEU A 299 -3.96 11.74 -25.50
N GLU A 300 -2.66 11.45 -25.46
CA GLU A 300 -2.12 10.09 -25.37
C GLU A 300 -1.22 9.98 -24.13
N LEU A 301 -1.44 8.96 -23.31
CA LEU A 301 -0.52 8.58 -22.25
C LEU A 301 0.40 7.47 -22.76
N LYS A 302 1.72 7.72 -22.73
CA LYS A 302 2.75 6.74 -23.02
C LYS A 302 3.51 6.39 -21.75
N ILE A 303 3.55 5.10 -21.41
CA ILE A 303 4.39 4.56 -20.36
C ILE A 303 5.71 4.11 -21.00
N ASN A 304 6.83 4.59 -20.49
CA ASN A 304 8.16 4.18 -20.97
C ASN A 304 8.63 2.99 -20.15
N ASP A 305 8.12 1.80 -20.46
CA ASP A 305 8.68 0.56 -19.93
C ASP A 305 10.08 0.35 -20.51
N LYS A 306 11.06 0.15 -19.63
CA LYS A 306 12.44 -0.11 -20.02
C LYS A 306 12.74 -1.60 -20.06
#